data_45240e4438420f6ea5a445ebb6dda7b2
#
_entry.id   45240e4438420f6ea5a445ebb6dda7b2
#
_cell.length_a   1.000
_cell.length_b   1.000
_cell.length_c   1.000
_cell.angle_alpha   90.00
_cell.angle_beta   90.00
_cell.angle_gamma   90.00
#
_symmetry.space_group_name_H-M   'P 1'
#
loop_
_entity.id
_entity.type
_entity.pdbx_description
1 polymer ?
#
loop_
_entity_poly.entity_id
_entity_poly.type
_entity_poly.pdbx_seq_one_letter_code
_entity_poly.pdbx_strand_id
1 'polypeptide(L)'
;GKSGSAENQLDWLIRYFDSESSSCFSVAFANASSGDKLQFEKKSLTAVVTDPPYYDAIAYADCSDFFYVWLKQTLGDVFPLIFATPQTPKAEECTALKYHHEGDETVARKHFENKLTQIFDAIEAQTSDVVSIMFAHQSTEAWTTLCNSILGARMNITGSWPMDTEMANRSIGLGGAALESSVTVSCRPSERKGFGGFSEVKAAIEKKVADEVESLY
;
A
#
# COMPACT_ATOMS: atom_id res chain seq x y z
N GLY A 1 -15.40 -2.26 -32.22
CA GLY A 1 -15.72 -1.24 -31.20
C GLY A 1 -14.52 -0.37 -30.89
N LYS A 2 -14.76 0.91 -30.77
CA LYS A 2 -13.72 1.94 -30.52
C LYS A 2 -13.39 2.12 -29.01
N SER A 3 -13.70 1.15 -28.17
CA SER A 3 -13.62 1.27 -26.69
C SER A 3 -12.20 1.24 -26.10
N GLY A 4 -11.18 1.53 -26.85
CA GLY A 4 -9.79 1.54 -26.38
C GLY A 4 -8.89 2.49 -27.14
N SER A 5 -9.45 3.38 -27.95
CA SER A 5 -8.63 4.37 -28.65
C SER A 5 -8.16 5.48 -27.69
N ALA A 6 -6.98 6.05 -27.95
CA ALA A 6 -6.45 7.18 -27.18
C ALA A 6 -7.43 8.36 -27.12
N GLU A 7 -8.13 8.63 -28.22
CA GLU A 7 -9.18 9.67 -28.30
C GLU A 7 -10.31 9.41 -27.30
N ASN A 8 -10.77 8.17 -27.21
CA ASN A 8 -11.85 7.81 -26.28
C ASN A 8 -11.41 7.91 -24.81
N GLN A 9 -10.15 7.57 -24.52
CA GLN A 9 -9.60 7.75 -23.17
C GLN A 9 -9.44 9.23 -22.81
N LEU A 10 -9.03 10.05 -23.77
CA LEU A 10 -8.94 11.50 -23.59
C LEU A 10 -10.32 12.13 -23.34
N ASP A 11 -11.35 11.70 -24.09
CA ASP A 11 -12.74 12.16 -23.89
C ASP A 11 -13.25 11.83 -22.48
N TRP A 12 -12.89 10.66 -21.92
CA TRP A 12 -13.23 10.30 -20.56
C TRP A 12 -12.57 11.22 -19.53
N LEU A 13 -11.29 11.55 -19.72
CA LEU A 13 -10.58 12.50 -18.84
C LEU A 13 -11.20 13.88 -18.91
N ILE A 14 -11.50 14.38 -20.12
CA ILE A 14 -12.13 15.71 -20.29
C ILE A 14 -13.49 15.75 -19.57
N ARG A 15 -14.34 14.76 -19.77
CA ARG A 15 -15.65 14.67 -19.09
C ARG A 15 -15.53 14.62 -17.57
N TYR A 16 -14.52 13.90 -17.07
CA TYR A 16 -14.24 13.87 -15.63
C TYR A 16 -13.87 15.27 -15.11
N PHE A 17 -12.95 15.97 -15.77
CA PHE A 17 -12.60 17.33 -15.40
C PHE A 17 -13.79 18.30 -15.46
N ASP A 18 -14.60 18.22 -16.52
CA ASP A 18 -15.80 19.04 -16.64
C ASP A 18 -16.80 18.79 -15.52
N SER A 19 -17.01 17.52 -15.17
CA SER A 19 -17.87 17.09 -14.06
C SER A 19 -17.38 17.62 -12.72
N GLU A 20 -16.08 17.47 -12.45
CA GLU A 20 -15.48 17.84 -11.17
C GLU A 20 -15.22 19.35 -11.05
N SER A 21 -15.11 20.08 -12.16
CA SER A 21 -14.86 21.53 -12.16
C SER A 21 -15.91 22.36 -11.42
N SER A 22 -17.13 21.81 -11.28
CA SER A 22 -18.23 22.44 -10.52
C SER A 22 -18.25 22.09 -9.04
N SER A 23 -17.40 21.16 -8.60
CA SER A 23 -17.33 20.71 -7.21
C SER A 23 -16.50 21.68 -6.36
N CYS A 24 -16.92 21.91 -5.13
CA CYS A 24 -16.15 22.73 -4.18
C CYS A 24 -15.11 21.86 -3.49
N PHE A 25 -13.85 22.02 -3.86
CA PHE A 25 -12.72 21.33 -3.22
C PHE A 25 -11.86 22.27 -2.38
N SER A 26 -11.27 21.75 -1.34
CA SER A 26 -10.13 22.37 -0.68
C SER A 26 -8.88 22.24 -1.52
N VAL A 27 -7.92 23.15 -1.34
CA VAL A 27 -6.61 23.04 -2.00
C VAL A 27 -5.95 21.73 -1.63
N ALA A 28 -5.51 20.97 -2.64
CA ALA A 28 -4.79 19.73 -2.47
C ALA A 28 -3.33 19.89 -2.93
N PHE A 29 -2.45 19.09 -2.37
CA PHE A 29 -1.04 19.01 -2.76
C PHE A 29 -0.75 17.62 -3.32
N ALA A 30 -0.02 17.58 -4.43
CA ALA A 30 0.52 16.36 -4.99
C ALA A 30 2.05 16.43 -4.96
N ASN A 31 2.68 15.42 -4.38
CA ASN A 31 4.13 15.33 -4.27
C ASN A 31 4.59 13.89 -4.53
N ALA A 32 5.73 13.74 -5.25
CA ALA A 32 6.40 12.46 -5.41
C ALA A 32 7.52 12.35 -4.36
N SER A 33 7.37 11.44 -3.43
CA SER A 33 8.36 11.19 -2.38
C SER A 33 8.34 9.74 -1.93
N SER A 34 9.44 9.30 -1.33
CA SER A 34 9.50 7.97 -0.71
C SER A 34 8.61 7.91 0.52
N GLY A 35 7.84 6.83 0.68
CA GLY A 35 6.91 6.65 1.80
C GLY A 35 7.59 6.53 3.17
N ASP A 36 8.89 6.23 3.21
CA ASP A 36 9.70 6.17 4.43
C ASP A 36 10.20 7.55 4.91
N LYS A 37 9.87 8.62 4.20
CA LYS A 37 10.26 10.00 4.55
C LYS A 37 9.11 10.77 5.18
N LEU A 38 9.45 11.61 6.15
CA LEU A 38 8.48 12.55 6.72
C LEU A 38 8.17 13.65 5.69
N GLN A 39 6.90 13.75 5.32
CA GLN A 39 6.37 14.75 4.38
C GLN A 39 5.70 15.91 5.11
N PHE A 40 5.20 15.66 6.30
CA PHE A 40 4.39 16.55 7.11
C PHE A 40 4.95 16.64 8.53
N GLU A 41 4.51 17.65 9.26
CA GLU A 41 4.86 17.78 10.67
C GLU A 41 4.30 16.62 11.51
N LYS A 42 4.94 16.36 12.65
CA LYS A 42 4.52 15.29 13.55
C LYS A 42 3.07 15.52 14.02
N LYS A 43 2.27 14.43 13.91
CA LYS A 43 0.86 14.41 14.35
C LYS A 43 -0.04 15.46 13.68
N SER A 44 0.36 16.01 12.52
CA SER A 44 -0.42 17.00 11.80
C SER A 44 -1.53 16.41 10.93
N LEU A 45 -1.41 15.14 10.53
CA LEU A 45 -2.40 14.45 9.72
C LEU A 45 -3.47 13.80 10.61
N THR A 46 -4.73 14.12 10.39
CA THR A 46 -5.85 13.46 11.08
C THR A 46 -6.02 12.03 10.58
N ALA A 47 -5.89 11.80 9.28
CA ALA A 47 -6.04 10.50 8.68
C ALA A 47 -4.99 10.27 7.58
N VAL A 48 -4.54 9.02 7.45
CA VAL A 48 -3.74 8.54 6.33
C VAL A 48 -4.44 7.35 5.70
N VAL A 49 -4.59 7.37 4.37
CA VAL A 49 -5.08 6.22 3.59
C VAL A 49 -3.95 5.78 2.67
N THR A 50 -3.60 4.51 2.71
CA THR A 50 -2.48 3.97 1.94
C THR A 50 -2.81 2.60 1.36
N ASP A 51 -2.25 2.34 0.18
CA ASP A 51 -2.25 1.06 -0.52
C ASP A 51 -0.78 0.69 -0.79
N PRO A 52 -0.10 0.04 0.19
CA PRO A 52 1.31 -0.29 0.07
C PRO A 52 1.54 -1.42 -0.93
N PRO A 53 2.78 -1.62 -1.42
CA PRO A 53 3.09 -2.75 -2.29
C PRO A 53 2.72 -4.11 -1.67
N TYR A 54 2.20 -5.02 -2.50
CA TYR A 54 1.68 -6.32 -2.06
C TYR A 54 2.76 -7.40 -2.06
N TYR A 55 3.73 -7.27 -1.18
CA TYR A 55 4.80 -8.24 -0.94
C TYR A 55 5.59 -8.55 -2.23
N ASP A 56 5.40 -9.74 -2.84
CA ASP A 56 6.04 -10.18 -4.07
C ASP A 56 5.07 -10.34 -5.26
N ALA A 57 3.82 -9.89 -5.08
CA ALA A 57 2.78 -10.10 -6.08
C ALA A 57 2.98 -9.28 -7.37
N ILE A 58 3.55 -8.08 -7.27
CA ILE A 58 3.69 -7.14 -8.39
C ILE A 58 5.08 -6.50 -8.39
N ALA A 59 5.75 -6.53 -9.54
CA ALA A 59 7.00 -5.85 -9.79
C ALA A 59 6.72 -4.40 -10.27
N TYR A 60 6.39 -3.50 -9.35
CA TYR A 60 5.91 -2.16 -9.70
C TYR A 60 6.93 -1.35 -10.48
N ALA A 61 8.20 -1.36 -10.06
CA ALA A 61 9.26 -0.63 -10.74
C ALA A 61 9.52 -1.17 -12.15
N ASP A 62 9.50 -2.50 -12.34
CA ASP A 62 9.68 -3.11 -13.65
C ASP A 62 8.49 -2.79 -14.59
N CYS A 63 7.27 -2.84 -14.07
CA CYS A 63 6.08 -2.42 -14.82
C CYS A 63 6.13 -0.93 -15.19
N SER A 64 6.65 -0.11 -14.28
CA SER A 64 6.77 1.34 -14.47
C SER A 64 7.81 1.72 -15.52
N ASP A 65 8.85 0.90 -15.73
CA ASP A 65 9.90 1.18 -16.73
C ASP A 65 9.33 1.38 -18.13
N PHE A 66 8.29 0.63 -18.50
CA PHE A 66 7.62 0.79 -19.79
C PHE A 66 7.10 2.22 -20.01
N PHE A 67 6.46 2.78 -19.01
CA PHE A 67 5.93 4.15 -19.07
C PHE A 67 7.04 5.19 -18.86
N TYR A 68 7.99 4.91 -17.98
CA TYR A 68 9.09 5.80 -17.63
C TYR A 68 9.93 6.20 -18.86
N VAL A 69 10.25 5.25 -19.75
CA VAL A 69 11.03 5.51 -20.96
C VAL A 69 10.34 6.53 -21.88
N TRP A 70 9.02 6.41 -22.06
CA TRP A 70 8.25 7.32 -22.89
C TRP A 70 8.06 8.69 -22.23
N LEU A 71 7.74 8.70 -20.95
CA LEU A 71 7.55 9.94 -20.19
C LEU A 71 8.87 10.72 -20.07
N LYS A 72 10.00 10.04 -19.94
CA LYS A 72 11.32 10.67 -19.92
C LYS A 72 11.62 11.39 -21.22
N GLN A 73 11.25 10.83 -22.38
CA GLN A 73 11.46 11.48 -23.67
C GLN A 73 10.58 12.72 -23.84
N THR A 74 9.39 12.73 -23.27
CA THR A 74 8.41 13.82 -23.45
C THR A 74 8.46 14.88 -22.36
N LEU A 75 8.79 14.48 -21.13
CA LEU A 75 8.72 15.33 -19.95
C LEU A 75 10.06 15.50 -19.20
N GLY A 76 11.14 14.87 -19.70
CA GLY A 76 12.44 14.90 -19.02
C GLY A 76 13.01 16.30 -18.83
N ASP A 77 12.81 17.21 -19.78
CA ASP A 77 13.24 18.60 -19.68
C ASP A 77 12.37 19.42 -18.70
N VAL A 78 11.09 19.01 -18.52
CA VAL A 78 10.17 19.68 -17.60
C VAL A 78 10.38 19.23 -16.17
N PHE A 79 10.69 17.93 -15.97
CA PHE A 79 10.88 17.31 -14.66
C PHE A 79 12.22 16.56 -14.55
N PRO A 80 13.38 17.26 -14.69
CA PRO A 80 14.68 16.62 -14.80
C PRO A 80 15.07 15.79 -13.59
N LEU A 81 14.62 16.15 -12.39
CA LEU A 81 14.90 15.38 -11.16
C LEU A 81 14.14 14.04 -11.11
N ILE A 82 12.91 14.00 -11.64
CA ILE A 82 12.10 12.77 -11.67
C ILE A 82 12.69 11.79 -12.69
N PHE A 83 13.20 12.30 -13.81
CA PHE A 83 13.74 11.50 -14.91
C PHE A 83 15.29 11.45 -14.94
N ALA A 84 15.96 11.64 -13.78
CA ALA A 84 17.40 11.68 -13.69
C ALA A 84 18.08 10.32 -13.97
N THR A 85 17.42 9.22 -13.65
CA THR A 85 17.97 7.86 -13.82
C THR A 85 17.65 7.26 -15.20
N PRO A 86 18.42 6.29 -15.70
CA PRO A 86 18.09 5.57 -16.94
C PRO A 86 16.77 4.80 -16.87
N GLN A 87 16.47 4.21 -15.72
CA GLN A 87 15.29 3.41 -15.43
C GLN A 87 14.73 3.78 -14.05
N THR A 88 13.55 3.29 -13.70
CA THR A 88 13.00 3.42 -12.35
C THR A 88 13.91 2.74 -11.32
N PRO A 89 14.11 3.33 -10.13
CA PRO A 89 14.96 2.74 -9.09
C PRO A 89 14.29 1.49 -8.50
N LYS A 90 14.99 0.36 -8.55
CA LYS A 90 14.49 -0.95 -8.07
C LYS A 90 14.99 -1.31 -6.68
N ALA A 91 16.22 -0.88 -6.35
CA ALA A 91 16.86 -1.20 -5.07
C ALA A 91 16.11 -0.65 -3.84
N GLU A 92 15.39 0.46 -4.03
CA GLU A 92 14.62 1.11 -2.96
C GLU A 92 13.13 0.71 -2.94
N GLU A 93 12.71 -0.11 -3.91
CA GLU A 93 11.32 -0.58 -4.00
C GLU A 93 10.96 -1.46 -2.80
N CYS A 94 9.81 -1.19 -2.17
CA CYS A 94 9.33 -1.98 -1.05
C CYS A 94 8.61 -3.24 -1.55
N THR A 95 9.38 -4.21 -2.09
CA THR A 95 8.88 -5.51 -2.55
C THR A 95 9.78 -6.65 -2.10
N ALA A 96 9.24 -7.87 -2.02
CA ALA A 96 9.97 -9.08 -1.67
C ALA A 96 10.39 -9.89 -2.91
N LEU A 97 10.70 -9.22 -4.02
CA LEU A 97 11.06 -9.85 -5.28
C LEU A 97 12.48 -10.40 -5.23
N LYS A 98 12.61 -11.72 -5.12
CA LYS A 98 13.90 -12.40 -4.95
C LYS A 98 14.91 -12.11 -6.07
N TYR A 99 14.46 -11.86 -7.30
CA TYR A 99 15.37 -11.57 -8.41
C TYR A 99 16.00 -10.16 -8.33
N HIS A 100 15.47 -9.25 -7.53
CA HIS A 100 16.12 -8.00 -7.16
C HIS A 100 17.19 -8.18 -6.05
N HIS A 101 17.28 -9.38 -5.46
CA HIS A 101 18.17 -9.74 -4.36
C HIS A 101 18.98 -11.01 -4.67
N GLU A 102 19.54 -11.10 -5.88
CA GLU A 102 20.40 -12.20 -6.33
C GLU A 102 19.77 -13.60 -6.20
N GLY A 103 18.44 -13.68 -6.16
CA GLY A 103 17.67 -14.91 -6.00
C GLY A 103 17.46 -15.35 -4.53
N ASP A 104 17.97 -14.61 -3.55
CA ASP A 104 17.82 -14.91 -2.12
C ASP A 104 16.48 -14.42 -1.57
N GLU A 105 15.59 -15.37 -1.32
CA GLU A 105 14.25 -15.10 -0.79
C GLU A 105 14.28 -14.54 0.65
N THR A 106 15.25 -14.96 1.46
CA THR A 106 15.40 -14.50 2.85
C THR A 106 15.83 -13.03 2.89
N VAL A 107 16.73 -12.63 1.99
CA VAL A 107 17.17 -11.24 1.85
C VAL A 107 16.03 -10.38 1.34
N ALA A 108 15.31 -10.84 0.30
CA ALA A 108 14.14 -10.15 -0.26
C ALA A 108 13.06 -9.89 0.79
N ARG A 109 12.72 -10.91 1.58
CA ARG A 109 11.76 -10.79 2.68
C ARG A 109 12.19 -9.76 3.71
N LYS A 110 13.42 -9.85 4.21
CA LYS A 110 13.95 -8.88 5.19
C LYS A 110 13.98 -7.46 4.65
N HIS A 111 14.30 -7.29 3.38
CA HIS A 111 14.24 -5.99 2.72
C HIS A 111 12.83 -5.40 2.79
N PHE A 112 11.81 -6.18 2.38
CA PHE A 112 10.42 -5.78 2.44
C PHE A 112 9.98 -5.43 3.87
N GLU A 113 10.25 -6.32 4.85
CA GLU A 113 9.91 -6.10 6.27
C GLU A 113 10.50 -4.79 6.80
N ASN A 114 11.79 -4.54 6.53
CA ASN A 114 12.46 -3.34 6.98
C ASN A 114 11.90 -2.08 6.32
N LYS A 115 11.69 -2.10 5.01
CA LYS A 115 11.13 -0.96 4.27
C LYS A 115 9.70 -0.66 4.70
N LEU A 116 8.86 -1.67 4.83
CA LEU A 116 7.47 -1.50 5.26
C LEU A 116 7.39 -0.96 6.70
N THR A 117 8.26 -1.43 7.58
CA THR A 117 8.34 -0.89 8.95
C THR A 117 8.77 0.58 8.95
N GLN A 118 9.76 0.98 8.15
CA GLN A 118 10.17 2.38 8.02
C GLN A 118 9.03 3.26 7.47
N ILE A 119 8.28 2.77 6.49
CA ILE A 119 7.11 3.47 5.95
C ILE A 119 6.05 3.67 7.04
N PHE A 120 5.73 2.63 7.80
CA PHE A 120 4.74 2.73 8.86
C PHE A 120 5.22 3.57 10.05
N ASP A 121 6.51 3.57 10.39
CA ASP A 121 7.09 4.49 11.37
C ASP A 121 6.92 5.95 10.94
N ALA A 122 7.16 6.25 9.64
CA ALA A 122 6.95 7.59 9.11
C ALA A 122 5.47 7.99 9.12
N ILE A 123 4.57 7.08 8.77
CA ILE A 123 3.11 7.30 8.83
C ILE A 123 2.66 7.53 10.27
N GLU A 124 3.09 6.67 11.22
CA GLU A 124 2.76 6.83 12.64
C GLU A 124 3.20 8.19 13.19
N ALA A 125 4.43 8.59 12.90
CA ALA A 125 4.99 9.85 13.38
C ALA A 125 4.19 11.08 12.94
N GLN A 126 3.57 11.04 11.77
CA GLN A 126 2.82 12.16 11.17
C GLN A 126 1.31 12.11 11.47
N THR A 127 0.77 10.94 11.83
CA THR A 127 -0.68 10.73 12.00
C THR A 127 -1.10 10.90 13.46
N SER A 128 -2.15 11.68 13.69
CA SER A 128 -2.73 11.90 15.02
C SER A 128 -3.87 10.94 15.36
N ASP A 129 -4.61 10.41 14.37
CA ASP A 129 -5.80 9.61 14.63
C ASP A 129 -5.81 8.28 13.86
N VAL A 130 -6.26 8.22 12.61
CA VAL A 130 -6.53 6.96 11.92
C VAL A 130 -5.60 6.71 10.72
N VAL A 131 -5.19 5.45 10.56
CA VAL A 131 -4.49 4.96 9.36
C VAL A 131 -5.31 3.84 8.77
N SER A 132 -5.68 3.96 7.51
CA SER A 132 -6.39 2.96 6.73
C SER A 132 -5.44 2.35 5.70
N ILE A 133 -5.20 1.04 5.78
CA ILE A 133 -4.25 0.32 4.94
C ILE A 133 -5.02 -0.69 4.11
N MET A 134 -5.01 -0.55 2.79
CA MET A 134 -5.50 -1.58 1.89
C MET A 134 -4.39 -2.58 1.61
N PHE A 135 -4.68 -3.87 1.67
CA PHE A 135 -3.70 -4.91 1.36
C PHE A 135 -4.38 -6.16 0.83
N ALA A 136 -3.70 -6.85 -0.08
CA ALA A 136 -4.18 -8.10 -0.65
C ALA A 136 -3.00 -9.04 -0.91
N HIS A 137 -3.06 -10.24 -0.37
CA HIS A 137 -2.10 -11.30 -0.65
C HIS A 137 -2.65 -12.69 -0.29
N GLN A 138 -2.23 -13.73 -1.02
CA GLN A 138 -2.68 -15.11 -0.77
C GLN A 138 -1.90 -15.78 0.37
N SER A 139 -0.63 -15.40 0.59
CA SER A 139 0.20 -16.06 1.59
C SER A 139 -0.01 -15.51 3.00
N THR A 140 -0.09 -16.41 3.97
CA THR A 140 -0.11 -16.06 5.39
C THR A 140 1.15 -15.30 5.82
N GLU A 141 2.28 -15.54 5.16
CA GLU A 141 3.55 -14.89 5.42
C GLU A 141 3.49 -13.38 5.15
N ALA A 142 2.91 -12.97 4.01
CA ALA A 142 2.73 -11.55 3.68
C ALA A 142 1.84 -10.84 4.72
N TRP A 143 0.76 -11.48 5.16
CA TRP A 143 -0.10 -10.95 6.22
C TRP A 143 0.61 -10.85 7.57
N THR A 144 1.39 -11.86 7.92
CA THR A 144 2.21 -11.83 9.16
C THR A 144 3.20 -10.68 9.13
N THR A 145 3.87 -10.48 8.01
CA THR A 145 4.81 -9.38 7.80
C THR A 145 4.12 -8.02 7.90
N LEU A 146 2.96 -7.84 7.27
CA LEU A 146 2.16 -6.62 7.38
C LEU A 146 1.82 -6.33 8.85
N CYS A 147 1.25 -7.30 9.56
CA CYS A 147 0.87 -7.13 10.96
C CYS A 147 2.07 -6.81 11.87
N ASN A 148 3.20 -7.50 11.67
CA ASN A 148 4.42 -7.24 12.42
C ASN A 148 4.96 -5.82 12.17
N SER A 149 4.92 -5.35 10.93
CA SER A 149 5.35 -3.99 10.57
C SER A 149 4.45 -2.93 11.17
N ILE A 150 3.11 -3.12 11.15
CA ILE A 150 2.15 -2.24 11.81
C ILE A 150 2.41 -2.17 13.33
N LEU A 151 2.56 -3.34 13.97
CA LEU A 151 2.81 -3.42 15.40
C LEU A 151 4.19 -2.88 15.77
N GLY A 152 5.21 -3.10 14.93
CA GLY A 152 6.56 -2.56 15.08
C GLY A 152 6.56 -1.04 15.07
N ALA A 153 5.81 -0.43 14.20
CA ALA A 153 5.60 1.02 14.09
C ALA A 153 4.68 1.61 15.19
N ARG A 154 4.42 0.89 16.26
CA ARG A 154 3.59 1.34 17.39
C ARG A 154 2.17 1.77 16.99
N MET A 155 1.59 1.10 16.01
CA MET A 155 0.18 1.22 15.68
C MET A 155 -0.59 0.02 16.24
N ASN A 156 -1.85 0.24 16.63
CA ASN A 156 -2.79 -0.80 17.02
C ASN A 156 -3.79 -1.01 15.88
N ILE A 157 -4.00 -2.26 15.49
CA ILE A 157 -5.06 -2.64 14.57
C ILE A 157 -6.38 -2.55 15.32
N THR A 158 -7.31 -1.76 14.80
CA THR A 158 -8.63 -1.49 15.44
C THR A 158 -9.79 -2.15 14.71
N GLY A 159 -9.60 -2.56 13.47
CA GLY A 159 -10.61 -3.26 12.69
C GLY A 159 -10.09 -3.69 11.33
N SER A 160 -10.83 -4.56 10.67
CA SER A 160 -10.55 -4.99 9.30
C SER A 160 -11.85 -5.26 8.56
N TRP A 161 -11.89 -4.96 7.27
CA TRP A 161 -13.04 -5.18 6.40
C TRP A 161 -12.58 -5.77 5.07
N PRO A 162 -13.12 -6.94 4.67
CA PRO A 162 -12.93 -7.43 3.32
C PRO A 162 -13.67 -6.53 2.33
N MET A 163 -13.06 -6.30 1.16
CA MET A 163 -13.63 -5.49 0.10
C MET A 163 -13.45 -6.20 -1.25
N ASP A 164 -14.53 -6.32 -2.00
CA ASP A 164 -14.49 -6.84 -3.36
C ASP A 164 -13.97 -5.74 -4.29
N THR A 165 -12.66 -5.74 -4.52
CA THR A 165 -11.98 -4.72 -5.34
C THR A 165 -11.66 -5.21 -6.73
N GLU A 166 -11.79 -6.51 -6.99
CA GLU A 166 -11.36 -7.13 -8.24
C GLU A 166 -12.55 -7.34 -9.19
N MET A 167 -12.34 -6.97 -10.45
CA MET A 167 -13.33 -7.23 -11.50
C MET A 167 -13.31 -8.72 -11.88
N ALA A 168 -14.47 -9.37 -11.92
CA ALA A 168 -14.63 -10.76 -12.33
C ALA A 168 -14.10 -11.08 -13.75
N ASN A 169 -13.87 -10.07 -14.58
CA ASN A 169 -13.44 -10.20 -15.99
C ASN A 169 -11.94 -9.97 -16.22
N ARG A 170 -11.10 -10.01 -15.18
CA ARG A 170 -9.65 -9.89 -15.37
C ARG A 170 -9.10 -11.07 -16.14
N SER A 171 -8.42 -10.81 -17.25
CA SER A 171 -7.78 -11.85 -18.09
C SER A 171 -6.74 -12.70 -17.33
N ILE A 172 -6.12 -12.14 -16.29
CA ILE A 172 -5.18 -12.83 -15.38
C ILE A 172 -5.91 -13.75 -14.39
N GLY A 173 -7.19 -13.51 -14.11
CA GLY A 173 -8.03 -14.36 -13.24
C GLY A 173 -8.55 -15.63 -13.90
N LEU A 174 -8.49 -15.72 -15.24
CA LEU A 174 -8.94 -16.89 -15.97
C LEU A 174 -7.88 -18.00 -15.93
N GLY A 175 -7.95 -18.85 -14.90
CA GLY A 175 -7.13 -20.05 -14.74
C GLY A 175 -5.95 -19.94 -13.78
N GLY A 176 -5.82 -18.84 -13.04
CA GLY A 176 -4.85 -18.64 -11.97
C GLY A 176 -5.53 -18.33 -10.62
N ALA A 177 -4.81 -18.50 -9.52
CA ALA A 177 -5.25 -18.06 -8.20
C ALA A 177 -5.15 -16.53 -8.12
N ALA A 178 -6.06 -15.81 -8.79
CA ALA A 178 -6.16 -14.36 -8.66
C ALA A 178 -6.70 -13.99 -7.27
N LEU A 179 -6.24 -12.87 -6.73
CA LEU A 179 -6.83 -12.29 -5.53
C LEU A 179 -8.24 -11.80 -5.90
N GLU A 180 -9.26 -12.36 -5.25
CA GLU A 180 -10.66 -11.99 -5.48
C GLU A 180 -11.08 -10.78 -4.64
N SER A 181 -10.39 -10.54 -3.53
CA SER A 181 -10.68 -9.44 -2.61
C SER A 181 -9.43 -8.86 -1.97
N SER A 182 -9.53 -7.61 -1.56
CA SER A 182 -8.58 -6.96 -0.66
C SER A 182 -9.17 -6.82 0.73
N VAL A 183 -8.31 -6.55 1.72
CA VAL A 183 -8.74 -6.24 3.08
C VAL A 183 -8.27 -4.83 3.43
N THR A 184 -9.18 -4.00 3.90
CA THR A 184 -8.85 -2.71 4.50
C THR A 184 -8.65 -2.91 6.00
N VAL A 185 -7.44 -2.60 6.48
CA VAL A 185 -7.06 -2.67 7.90
C VAL A 185 -7.04 -1.25 8.45
N SER A 186 -7.82 -0.99 9.49
CA SER A 186 -7.79 0.28 10.22
C SER A 186 -6.87 0.19 11.42
N CYS A 187 -6.01 1.19 11.56
CA CYS A 187 -5.04 1.28 12.65
C CYS A 187 -5.10 2.65 13.32
N ARG A 188 -4.58 2.73 14.53
CA ARG A 188 -4.36 3.99 15.26
C ARG A 188 -2.98 4.03 15.88
N PRO A 189 -2.31 5.19 15.91
CA PRO A 189 -1.12 5.40 16.74
C PRO A 189 -1.40 5.00 18.18
N SER A 190 -0.47 4.32 18.80
CA SER A 190 -0.65 3.79 20.14
C SER A 190 0.48 4.18 21.09
N GLU A 191 0.13 4.82 22.19
CA GLU A 191 1.01 4.92 23.33
C GLU A 191 0.92 3.62 24.14
N ARG A 192 1.80 2.66 23.85
CA ARG A 192 1.90 1.43 24.65
C ARG A 192 2.41 1.77 26.04
N LYS A 193 1.55 1.60 27.04
CA LYS A 193 1.85 1.98 28.46
C LYS A 193 2.20 0.79 29.36
N GLY A 194 2.24 -0.45 28.84
CA GLY A 194 2.50 -1.62 29.67
C GLY A 194 2.80 -2.89 28.87
N PHE A 195 3.26 -3.91 29.59
CA PHE A 195 3.47 -5.25 29.08
C PHE A 195 2.52 -6.19 29.83
N GLY A 196 1.76 -7.01 29.09
CA GLY A 196 0.99 -8.11 29.65
C GLY A 196 1.81 -9.38 29.75
N GLY A 197 1.50 -10.23 30.73
CA GLY A 197 2.08 -11.57 30.80
C GLY A 197 1.66 -12.41 29.59
N PHE A 198 2.59 -13.18 29.00
CA PHE A 198 2.32 -13.99 27.79
C PHE A 198 1.06 -14.86 27.93
N SER A 199 0.87 -15.51 29.10
CA SER A 199 -0.29 -16.38 29.33
C SER A 199 -1.62 -15.61 29.37
N GLU A 200 -1.63 -14.39 29.94
CA GLU A 200 -2.82 -13.53 30.00
C GLU A 200 -3.19 -13.01 28.62
N VAL A 201 -2.20 -12.54 27.84
CA VAL A 201 -2.40 -12.05 26.47
C VAL A 201 -2.89 -13.19 25.58
N LYS A 202 -2.29 -14.39 25.68
CA LYS A 202 -2.70 -15.56 24.92
C LYS A 202 -4.16 -15.93 25.21
N ALA A 203 -4.52 -16.04 26.49
CA ALA A 203 -5.91 -16.39 26.88
C ALA A 203 -6.92 -15.31 26.42
N ALA A 204 -6.56 -14.04 26.47
CA ALA A 204 -7.41 -12.95 25.98
C ALA A 204 -7.61 -13.01 24.46
N ILE A 205 -6.56 -13.33 23.70
CA ILE A 205 -6.62 -13.52 22.24
C ILE A 205 -7.50 -14.73 21.90
N GLU A 206 -7.26 -15.88 22.53
CA GLU A 206 -8.03 -17.10 22.29
C GLU A 206 -9.52 -16.89 22.55
N LYS A 207 -9.86 -16.22 23.64
CA LYS A 207 -11.24 -15.87 23.95
C LYS A 207 -11.85 -14.94 22.90
N LYS A 208 -11.16 -13.86 22.54
CA LYS A 208 -11.66 -12.91 21.54
C LYS A 208 -11.87 -13.55 20.18
N VAL A 209 -10.96 -14.42 19.75
CA VAL A 209 -11.11 -15.17 18.49
C VAL A 209 -12.33 -16.09 18.54
N ALA A 210 -12.54 -16.80 19.67
CA ALA A 210 -13.73 -17.65 19.83
C ALA A 210 -15.03 -16.83 19.77
N ASP A 211 -15.10 -15.72 20.51
CA ASP A 211 -16.26 -14.83 20.54
C ASP A 211 -16.58 -14.25 19.13
N GLU A 212 -15.56 -13.85 18.36
CA GLU A 212 -15.74 -13.33 16.98
C GLU A 212 -16.17 -14.43 16.01
N VAL A 213 -15.62 -15.64 16.11
CA VAL A 213 -16.03 -16.79 15.27
C VAL A 213 -17.49 -17.14 15.54
N GLU A 214 -17.92 -17.20 16.82
CA GLU A 214 -19.32 -17.44 17.16
C GLU A 214 -20.27 -16.36 16.64
N SER A 215 -19.80 -15.11 16.53
CA SER A 215 -20.63 -14.01 16.01
C SER A 215 -20.83 -14.04 14.49
N LEU A 216 -20.01 -14.79 13.76
CA LEU A 216 -20.06 -14.90 12.30
C LEU A 216 -20.94 -16.06 11.81
N TYR A 217 -21.38 -16.95 12.69
CA TYR A 217 -22.25 -18.10 12.44
C TYR A 217 -23.54 -18.01 13.24
#